data_cf8ee0cfc29adf3c56bfbbdfe92b83b3
#
_entry.id   cf8ee0cfc29adf3c56bfbbdfe92b83b3
#
_cell.length_a   1.000
_cell.length_b   1.000
_cell.length_c   1.000
_cell.angle_alpha   90.00
_cell.angle_beta   90.00
_cell.angle_gamma   90.00
#
_symmetry.space_group_name_H-M   'P 1'
#
loop_
_entity.id
_entity.type
_entity.pdbx_description
1 polymer ?
#
loop_
_entity_poly.entity_id
_entity_poly.type
_entity_poly.pdbx_seq_one_letter_code
_entity_poly.pdbx_strand_id
1 'polypeptide(L)'
;MITFQNVTKRYKNDHYALKNVSLEIHSGEFVFIVGASGAGKSTLMKLLYSEEKPTSGIVSIGGINIANLTNDKIPNLRRCMGIVFQDYKLLQNQTVYDNVAYVIRTLGISSKEINARVNGALKIVGLHEKMNATPSELSGGEQQRVSIARALAKNPNVLLCDEPTGALDYVTGKQILKLLQDTCRKRKMTVIIITHNTAIAPMADKVIKFKSGKVEEIKTNKKPVDIERIEW
;
A
#
# COMPACT_ATOMS: atom_id res chain seq x y z
N MET A 1 7.71 11.63 5.31
CA MET A 1 6.56 12.07 6.11
C MET A 1 5.38 12.34 5.19
N ILE A 2 4.20 11.90 5.57
CA ILE A 2 2.93 12.16 4.89
C ILE A 2 2.06 12.97 5.83
N THR A 3 1.45 14.06 5.35
CA THR A 3 0.57 14.89 6.16
C THR A 3 -0.73 15.20 5.43
N PHE A 4 -1.83 15.19 6.18
CA PHE A 4 -3.14 15.71 5.79
C PHE A 4 -3.47 16.85 6.73
N GLN A 5 -3.83 18.01 6.18
CA GLN A 5 -4.19 19.22 6.94
C GLN A 5 -5.57 19.69 6.51
N ASN A 6 -6.57 19.49 7.37
CA ASN A 6 -7.97 19.88 7.16
C ASN A 6 -8.54 19.42 5.80
N VAL A 7 -8.19 18.20 5.39
CA VAL A 7 -8.51 17.68 4.06
C VAL A 7 -9.99 17.28 3.98
N THR A 8 -10.66 17.83 2.98
CA THR A 8 -12.03 17.46 2.61
C THR A 8 -12.06 16.95 1.17
N LYS A 9 -12.78 15.86 0.92
CA LYS A 9 -13.11 15.38 -0.42
C LYS A 9 -14.60 15.21 -0.57
N ARG A 10 -15.19 15.97 -1.49
CA ARG A 10 -16.59 15.90 -1.90
C ARG A 10 -16.66 15.44 -3.36
N TYR A 11 -17.49 14.47 -3.65
CA TYR A 11 -17.81 14.01 -5.00
C TYR A 11 -19.00 14.80 -5.58
N LYS A 12 -19.23 14.66 -6.90
CA LYS A 12 -20.25 15.45 -7.64
C LYS A 12 -21.68 15.29 -7.14
N ASN A 13 -21.99 14.21 -6.44
CA ASN A 13 -23.32 13.91 -5.86
C ASN A 13 -23.46 14.44 -4.42
N ASP A 14 -22.72 15.47 -4.05
CA ASP A 14 -22.65 16.04 -2.70
C ASP A 14 -22.24 15.06 -1.59
N HIS A 15 -21.72 13.92 -1.97
CA HIS A 15 -21.21 12.92 -1.02
C HIS A 15 -19.83 13.34 -0.51
N TYR A 16 -19.74 13.56 0.80
CA TYR A 16 -18.46 13.83 1.47
C TYR A 16 -17.78 12.52 1.85
N ALA A 17 -16.78 12.14 1.10
CA ALA A 17 -15.98 10.95 1.40
C ALA A 17 -14.93 11.20 2.49
N LEU A 18 -14.40 12.43 2.59
CA LEU A 18 -13.54 12.87 3.67
C LEU A 18 -14.01 14.26 4.15
N LYS A 19 -13.99 14.47 5.48
CA LYS A 19 -14.50 15.68 6.14
C LYS A 19 -13.47 16.18 7.14
N ASN A 20 -12.73 17.23 6.77
CA ASN A 20 -11.77 17.92 7.64
C ASN A 20 -10.77 16.95 8.29
N VAL A 21 -10.15 16.08 7.49
CA VAL A 21 -9.19 15.07 7.94
C VAL A 21 -7.83 15.70 8.17
N SER A 22 -7.30 15.55 9.38
CA SER A 22 -5.92 15.91 9.73
C SER A 22 -5.22 14.70 10.35
N LEU A 23 -4.06 14.33 9.80
CA LEU A 23 -3.23 13.22 10.29
C LEU A 23 -1.80 13.34 9.80
N GLU A 24 -0.89 12.67 10.49
CA GLU A 24 0.53 12.57 10.13
C GLU A 24 1.01 11.13 10.19
N ILE A 25 1.81 10.73 9.18
CA ILE A 25 2.50 9.45 9.11
C ILE A 25 3.98 9.72 8.90
N HIS A 26 4.81 9.24 9.82
CA HIS A 26 6.26 9.42 9.74
C HIS A 26 6.90 8.38 8.83
N SER A 27 8.10 8.69 8.35
CA SER A 27 8.87 7.76 7.51
C SER A 27 9.26 6.52 8.31
N GLY A 28 9.09 5.33 7.69
CA GLY A 28 9.41 4.05 8.30
C GLY A 28 8.34 3.50 9.25
N GLU A 29 7.20 4.20 9.43
CA GLU A 29 6.08 3.67 10.22
C GLU A 29 5.33 2.57 9.47
N PHE A 30 4.88 1.56 10.21
CA PHE A 30 3.91 0.55 9.81
C PHE A 30 2.53 0.96 10.33
N VAL A 31 1.67 1.42 9.43
CA VAL A 31 0.42 2.10 9.79
C VAL A 31 -0.80 1.33 9.31
N PHE A 32 -1.80 1.17 10.17
CA PHE A 32 -3.12 0.70 9.75
C PHE A 32 -4.12 1.85 9.70
N ILE A 33 -4.90 1.85 8.63
CA ILE A 33 -6.09 2.68 8.47
C ILE A 33 -7.29 1.77 8.52
N VAL A 34 -8.03 1.81 9.63
CA VAL A 34 -9.14 0.91 9.91
C VAL A 34 -10.48 1.63 9.90
N GLY A 35 -11.55 0.90 9.61
CA GLY A 35 -12.92 1.43 9.62
C GLY A 35 -13.86 0.62 8.75
N ALA A 36 -15.16 0.82 8.88
CA ALA A 36 -16.18 0.16 8.09
C ALA A 36 -16.03 0.46 6.58
N SER A 37 -16.68 -0.37 5.74
CA SER A 37 -16.80 -0.05 4.30
C SER A 37 -17.47 1.32 4.12
N GLY A 38 -17.02 2.10 3.16
CA GLY A 38 -17.52 3.46 2.92
C GLY A 38 -17.02 4.53 3.91
N ALA A 39 -16.18 4.20 4.90
CA ALA A 39 -15.67 5.17 5.87
C ALA A 39 -14.72 6.24 5.28
N GLY A 40 -14.32 6.14 4.02
CA GLY A 40 -13.44 7.09 3.34
C GLY A 40 -12.00 6.59 3.11
N LYS A 41 -11.67 5.36 3.54
CA LYS A 41 -10.32 4.79 3.49
C LYS A 41 -9.74 4.72 2.07
N SER A 42 -10.48 4.17 1.12
CA SER A 42 -10.04 4.09 -0.30
C SER A 42 -9.92 5.47 -0.95
N THR A 43 -10.76 6.44 -0.55
CA THR A 43 -10.62 7.84 -1.00
C THR A 43 -9.32 8.47 -0.49
N LEU A 44 -8.95 8.23 0.77
CA LEU A 44 -7.68 8.68 1.32
C LEU A 44 -6.50 8.09 0.53
N MET A 45 -6.56 6.80 0.21
CA MET A 45 -5.55 6.15 -0.63
C MET A 45 -5.45 6.79 -2.01
N LYS A 46 -6.58 7.04 -2.68
CA LYS A 46 -6.65 7.70 -3.99
C LYS A 46 -6.04 9.11 -3.98
N LEU A 47 -6.19 9.84 -2.88
CA LEU A 47 -5.49 11.11 -2.70
C LEU A 47 -3.98 10.89 -2.63
N LEU A 48 -3.48 9.90 -1.88
CA LEU A 48 -2.05 9.66 -1.71
C LEU A 48 -1.32 9.40 -3.03
N TYR A 49 -1.90 8.61 -3.94
CA TYR A 49 -1.26 8.38 -5.25
C TYR A 49 -1.80 9.28 -6.37
N SER A 50 -2.47 10.40 -6.00
CA SER A 50 -2.97 11.43 -6.93
C SER A 50 -3.87 10.87 -8.05
N GLU A 51 -4.72 9.88 -7.76
CA GLU A 51 -5.85 9.52 -8.61
C GLU A 51 -6.98 10.53 -8.43
N GLU A 52 -7.14 11.02 -7.20
CA GLU A 52 -8.09 12.07 -6.85
C GLU A 52 -7.35 13.28 -6.27
N LYS A 53 -7.96 14.46 -6.39
CA LYS A 53 -7.49 15.68 -5.72
C LYS A 53 -8.42 16.03 -4.56
N PRO A 54 -7.92 16.60 -3.46
CA PRO A 54 -8.77 17.09 -2.39
C PRO A 54 -9.65 18.25 -2.89
N THR A 55 -10.84 18.39 -2.32
CA THR A 55 -11.72 19.54 -2.58
C THR A 55 -11.23 20.78 -1.81
N SER A 56 -10.70 20.55 -0.60
CA SER A 56 -10.02 21.59 0.22
C SER A 56 -9.02 20.93 1.16
N GLY A 57 -8.16 21.75 1.78
CA GLY A 57 -7.07 21.28 2.63
C GLY A 57 -5.81 20.91 1.84
N ILE A 58 -4.80 20.44 2.55
CA ILE A 58 -3.47 20.14 1.99
C ILE A 58 -3.13 18.69 2.27
N VAL A 59 -2.71 17.97 1.22
CA VAL A 59 -2.08 16.64 1.34
C VAL A 59 -0.64 16.80 0.88
N SER A 60 0.33 16.43 1.73
CA SER A 60 1.74 16.48 1.34
C SER A 60 2.45 15.16 1.58
N ILE A 61 3.41 14.85 0.71
CA ILE A 61 4.27 13.67 0.77
C ILE A 61 5.70 14.13 0.58
N GLY A 62 6.56 13.87 1.56
CA GLY A 62 7.94 14.37 1.53
C GLY A 62 8.06 15.89 1.43
N GLY A 63 7.09 16.64 1.97
CA GLY A 63 7.04 18.09 1.89
C GLY A 63 6.42 18.65 0.59
N ILE A 64 6.09 17.78 -0.38
CA ILE A 64 5.47 18.21 -1.65
C ILE A 64 3.94 18.16 -1.51
N ASN A 65 3.26 19.29 -1.71
CA ASN A 65 1.81 19.33 -1.80
C ASN A 65 1.35 18.66 -3.09
N ILE A 66 0.69 17.50 -2.95
CA ILE A 66 0.28 16.69 -4.10
C ILE A 66 -0.90 17.29 -4.88
N ALA A 67 -1.71 18.17 -4.26
CA ALA A 67 -2.80 18.85 -4.96
C ALA A 67 -2.29 19.80 -6.07
N ASN A 68 -1.07 20.32 -5.90
CA ASN A 68 -0.42 21.25 -6.83
C ASN A 68 0.40 20.53 -7.92
N LEU A 69 0.45 19.18 -7.90
CA LEU A 69 1.15 18.44 -8.94
C LEU A 69 0.42 18.56 -10.26
N THR A 70 1.18 18.89 -11.28
CA THR A 70 0.74 18.84 -12.69
C THR A 70 0.73 17.39 -13.17
N ASN A 71 -0.06 17.11 -14.21
CA ASN A 71 -0.24 15.73 -14.70
C ASN A 71 1.07 15.06 -15.14
N ASP A 72 2.03 15.81 -15.63
CA ASP A 72 3.37 15.34 -16.02
C ASP A 72 4.23 14.93 -14.82
N LYS A 73 3.97 15.47 -13.62
CA LYS A 73 4.71 15.15 -12.38
C LYS A 73 4.10 13.99 -11.57
N ILE A 74 2.82 13.67 -11.80
CA ILE A 74 2.15 12.54 -11.12
C ILE A 74 2.88 11.20 -11.35
N PRO A 75 3.38 10.85 -12.55
CA PRO A 75 4.16 9.63 -12.75
C PRO A 75 5.39 9.55 -11.85
N ASN A 76 6.08 10.66 -11.58
CA ASN A 76 7.25 10.70 -10.71
C ASN A 76 6.88 10.40 -9.24
N LEU A 77 5.75 10.96 -8.75
CA LEU A 77 5.22 10.59 -7.43
C LEU A 77 4.92 9.09 -7.37
N ARG A 78 4.22 8.54 -8.36
CA ARG A 78 3.84 7.12 -8.39
C ARG A 78 5.04 6.18 -8.54
N ARG A 79 6.17 6.64 -9.12
CA ARG A 79 7.43 5.87 -9.15
C ARG A 79 8.02 5.65 -7.76
N CYS A 80 7.88 6.62 -6.86
CA CYS A 80 8.36 6.53 -5.47
C CYS A 80 7.43 5.71 -4.55
N MET A 81 6.29 5.24 -5.06
CA MET A 81 5.28 4.51 -4.30
C MET A 81 5.06 3.11 -4.86
N GLY A 82 4.91 2.13 -3.98
CA GLY A 82 4.36 0.81 -4.30
C GLY A 82 2.87 0.79 -3.97
N ILE A 83 2.05 0.17 -4.81
CA ILE A 83 0.62 0.00 -4.56
C ILE A 83 0.28 -1.47 -4.71
N VAL A 84 -0.35 -2.03 -3.69
CA VAL A 84 -0.88 -3.40 -3.64
C VAL A 84 -2.40 -3.30 -3.57
N PHE A 85 -3.08 -3.79 -4.60
CA PHE A 85 -4.54 -3.75 -4.69
C PHE A 85 -5.16 -5.04 -4.14
N GLN A 86 -6.39 -4.95 -3.69
CA GLN A 86 -7.16 -6.08 -3.17
C GLN A 86 -7.35 -7.19 -4.22
N ASP A 87 -7.55 -6.84 -5.49
CA ASP A 87 -7.79 -7.75 -6.61
C ASP A 87 -6.49 -8.06 -7.41
N TYR A 88 -5.33 -7.92 -6.80
CA TYR A 88 -3.97 -8.19 -7.30
C TYR A 88 -3.58 -7.43 -8.57
N LYS A 89 -4.51 -7.12 -9.47
CA LYS A 89 -4.29 -6.45 -10.77
C LYS A 89 -3.14 -7.07 -11.58
N LEU A 90 -3.06 -8.40 -11.61
CA LEU A 90 -2.04 -9.10 -12.39
C LEU A 90 -2.41 -9.16 -13.87
N LEU A 91 -1.39 -9.10 -14.72
CA LEU A 91 -1.49 -9.34 -16.15
C LEU A 91 -1.60 -10.84 -16.38
N GLN A 92 -2.82 -11.33 -16.68
CA GLN A 92 -3.16 -12.76 -16.68
C GLN A 92 -2.36 -13.58 -17.71
N ASN A 93 -2.03 -12.97 -18.85
CA ASN A 93 -1.30 -13.62 -19.95
C ASN A 93 0.23 -13.38 -19.88
N GLN A 94 0.73 -12.94 -18.74
CA GLN A 94 2.14 -12.66 -18.53
C GLN A 94 2.67 -13.51 -17.39
N THR A 95 3.97 -13.87 -17.45
CA THR A 95 4.62 -14.61 -16.38
C THR A 95 4.71 -13.80 -15.09
N VAL A 96 5.01 -14.45 -13.97
CA VAL A 96 5.35 -13.81 -12.69
C VAL A 96 6.49 -12.82 -12.89
N TYR A 97 7.54 -13.21 -13.62
CA TYR A 97 8.65 -12.33 -13.97
C TYR A 97 8.17 -11.08 -14.70
N ASP A 98 7.38 -11.24 -15.76
CA ASP A 98 6.90 -10.11 -16.58
C ASP A 98 5.95 -9.20 -15.81
N ASN A 99 5.09 -9.74 -14.95
CA ASN A 99 4.24 -8.95 -14.07
C ASN A 99 5.06 -8.01 -13.16
N VAL A 100 6.19 -8.49 -12.63
CA VAL A 100 7.08 -7.68 -11.80
C VAL A 100 7.93 -6.73 -12.66
N ALA A 101 8.47 -7.23 -13.79
CA ALA A 101 9.32 -6.43 -14.69
C ALA A 101 8.56 -5.26 -15.35
N TYR A 102 7.26 -5.44 -15.61
CA TYR A 102 6.44 -4.45 -16.31
C TYR A 102 6.55 -3.04 -15.72
N VAL A 103 6.41 -2.92 -14.39
CA VAL A 103 6.47 -1.61 -13.72
C VAL A 103 7.87 -1.00 -13.68
N ILE A 104 8.91 -1.84 -13.75
CA ILE A 104 10.30 -1.39 -13.69
C ILE A 104 10.79 -0.96 -15.08
N ARG A 105 10.31 -1.59 -16.14
CA ARG A 105 10.62 -1.19 -17.54
C ARG A 105 10.31 0.30 -17.79
N THR A 106 9.29 0.84 -17.10
CA THR A 106 8.93 2.27 -17.22
C THR A 106 9.89 3.22 -16.51
N LEU A 107 10.88 2.72 -15.78
CA LEU A 107 11.86 3.55 -15.06
C LEU A 107 13.06 3.95 -15.94
N GLY A 108 13.19 3.42 -17.16
CA GLY A 108 14.30 3.73 -18.05
C GLY A 108 15.65 3.18 -17.62
N ILE A 109 15.67 2.12 -16.80
CA ILE A 109 16.89 1.47 -16.31
C ILE A 109 17.32 0.31 -17.23
N SER A 110 18.58 -0.12 -17.11
CA SER A 110 19.14 -1.18 -17.94
C SER A 110 18.46 -2.54 -17.72
N SER A 111 18.47 -3.42 -18.74
CA SER A 111 17.95 -4.80 -18.63
C SER A 111 18.62 -5.60 -17.51
N LYS A 112 19.91 -5.38 -17.28
CA LYS A 112 20.67 -6.01 -16.19
C LYS A 112 20.10 -5.59 -14.81
N GLU A 113 19.79 -4.32 -14.66
CA GLU A 113 19.21 -3.79 -13.41
C GLU A 113 17.76 -4.24 -13.23
N ILE A 114 16.97 -4.32 -14.31
CA ILE A 114 15.62 -4.91 -14.28
C ILE A 114 15.69 -6.33 -13.73
N ASN A 115 16.54 -7.20 -14.33
CA ASN A 115 16.71 -8.57 -13.88
C ASN A 115 17.10 -8.66 -12.40
N ALA A 116 18.05 -7.84 -11.94
CA ALA A 116 18.49 -7.85 -10.55
C ALA A 116 17.34 -7.47 -9.59
N ARG A 117 16.56 -6.43 -9.93
CA ARG A 117 15.42 -5.97 -9.12
C ARG A 117 14.26 -6.98 -9.09
N VAL A 118 13.92 -7.60 -10.23
CA VAL A 118 12.88 -8.63 -10.31
C VAL A 118 13.27 -9.82 -9.45
N ASN A 119 14.48 -10.38 -9.65
CA ASN A 119 14.97 -11.51 -8.88
C ASN A 119 15.02 -11.20 -7.38
N GLY A 120 15.49 -10.01 -7.01
CA GLY A 120 15.51 -9.56 -5.62
C GLY A 120 14.10 -9.48 -5.00
N ALA A 121 13.13 -8.94 -5.73
CA ALA A 121 11.75 -8.83 -5.27
C ALA A 121 11.10 -10.21 -5.15
N LEU A 122 11.29 -11.11 -6.12
CA LEU A 122 10.75 -12.48 -6.09
C LEU A 122 11.34 -13.31 -4.96
N LYS A 123 12.63 -13.15 -4.65
CA LYS A 123 13.26 -13.79 -3.48
C LYS A 123 12.64 -13.32 -2.16
N ILE A 124 12.36 -12.03 -2.01
CA ILE A 124 11.73 -11.46 -0.79
C ILE A 124 10.37 -12.09 -0.53
N VAL A 125 9.59 -12.32 -1.58
CA VAL A 125 8.24 -12.90 -1.46
C VAL A 125 8.22 -14.44 -1.58
N GLY A 126 9.38 -15.09 -1.73
CA GLY A 126 9.49 -16.55 -1.83
C GLY A 126 8.91 -17.16 -3.11
N LEU A 127 8.95 -16.42 -4.24
CA LEU A 127 8.41 -16.88 -5.53
C LEU A 127 9.46 -16.96 -6.65
N HIS A 128 10.74 -16.98 -6.31
CA HIS A 128 11.81 -17.01 -7.31
C HIS A 128 11.69 -18.24 -8.24
N GLU A 129 11.40 -19.43 -7.68
CA GLU A 129 11.28 -20.67 -8.43
C GLU A 129 10.02 -20.72 -9.34
N LYS A 130 9.05 -19.84 -9.10
CA LYS A 130 7.83 -19.71 -9.90
C LYS A 130 7.85 -18.54 -10.87
N MET A 131 9.03 -18.01 -11.19
CA MET A 131 9.16 -16.80 -12.03
C MET A 131 8.57 -16.96 -13.43
N ASN A 132 8.55 -18.19 -13.98
CA ASN A 132 8.03 -18.51 -15.31
C ASN A 132 6.55 -18.91 -15.30
N ALA A 133 5.92 -19.10 -14.13
CA ALA A 133 4.51 -19.43 -14.02
C ALA A 133 3.62 -18.23 -14.40
N THR A 134 2.41 -18.49 -14.85
CA THR A 134 1.36 -17.48 -15.08
C THR A 134 0.46 -17.35 -13.85
N PRO A 135 -0.30 -16.23 -13.69
CA PRO A 135 -1.20 -16.05 -12.56
C PRO A 135 -2.21 -17.18 -12.38
N SER A 136 -2.68 -17.82 -13.45
CA SER A 136 -3.63 -18.94 -13.41
C SER A 136 -3.06 -20.21 -12.75
N GLU A 137 -1.73 -20.33 -12.69
CA GLU A 137 -1.02 -21.45 -12.06
C GLU A 137 -0.69 -21.20 -10.59
N LEU A 138 -1.12 -20.06 -10.04
CA LEU A 138 -0.82 -19.61 -8.69
C LEU A 138 -2.06 -19.64 -7.79
N SER A 139 -1.88 -20.00 -6.53
CA SER A 139 -2.87 -19.77 -5.48
C SER A 139 -3.11 -18.27 -5.25
N GLY A 140 -4.25 -17.89 -4.64
CA GLY A 140 -4.54 -16.50 -4.32
C GLY A 140 -3.45 -15.83 -3.48
N GLY A 141 -2.89 -16.54 -2.49
CA GLY A 141 -1.78 -16.04 -1.69
C GLY A 141 -0.49 -15.85 -2.47
N GLU A 142 -0.22 -16.69 -3.47
CA GLU A 142 0.91 -16.51 -4.37
C GLU A 142 0.70 -15.32 -5.31
N GLN A 143 -0.51 -15.15 -5.85
CA GLN A 143 -0.87 -13.99 -6.64
C GLN A 143 -0.71 -12.68 -5.84
N GLN A 144 -1.12 -12.68 -4.58
CA GLN A 144 -0.89 -11.54 -3.69
C GLN A 144 0.60 -11.27 -3.48
N ARG A 145 1.42 -12.31 -3.28
CA ARG A 145 2.88 -12.16 -3.19
C ARG A 145 3.49 -11.59 -4.48
N VAL A 146 2.99 -11.98 -5.66
CA VAL A 146 3.41 -11.36 -6.95
C VAL A 146 3.07 -9.87 -6.98
N SER A 147 1.85 -9.48 -6.55
CA SER A 147 1.45 -8.07 -6.46
C SER A 147 2.36 -7.27 -5.52
N ILE A 148 2.74 -7.84 -4.38
CA ILE A 148 3.71 -7.25 -3.45
C ILE A 148 5.10 -7.16 -4.08
N ALA A 149 5.60 -8.22 -4.73
CA ALA A 149 6.89 -8.19 -5.43
C ALA A 149 6.94 -7.09 -6.49
N ARG A 150 5.88 -6.95 -7.29
CA ARG A 150 5.73 -5.88 -8.28
C ARG A 150 5.83 -4.49 -7.66
N ALA A 151 5.20 -4.28 -6.51
CA ALA A 151 5.28 -3.02 -5.79
C ALA A 151 6.69 -2.76 -5.24
N LEU A 152 7.34 -3.78 -4.64
CA LEU A 152 8.67 -3.69 -4.02
C LEU A 152 9.81 -3.53 -5.03
N ALA A 153 9.67 -4.08 -6.24
CA ALA A 153 10.69 -4.03 -7.29
C ALA A 153 11.02 -2.59 -7.75
N LYS A 154 10.08 -1.65 -7.56
CA LYS A 154 10.29 -0.22 -7.79
C LYS A 154 11.23 0.42 -6.76
N ASN A 155 11.56 -0.28 -5.67
CA ASN A 155 12.25 0.24 -4.48
C ASN A 155 11.55 1.49 -3.90
N PRO A 156 10.27 1.39 -3.53
CA PRO A 156 9.47 2.54 -3.11
C PRO A 156 9.84 3.01 -1.70
N ASN A 157 9.62 4.30 -1.42
CA ASN A 157 9.70 4.86 -0.07
C ASN A 157 8.42 4.60 0.75
N VAL A 158 7.29 4.44 0.05
CA VAL A 158 5.97 4.21 0.64
C VAL A 158 5.30 3.04 -0.07
N LEU A 159 4.78 2.09 0.70
CA LEU A 159 3.96 0.99 0.21
C LEU A 159 2.52 1.18 0.72
N LEU A 160 1.59 1.28 -0.21
CA LEU A 160 0.16 1.38 0.06
C LEU A 160 -0.48 0.02 -0.24
N CYS A 161 -1.19 -0.55 0.74
CA CYS A 161 -1.88 -1.83 0.58
C CYS A 161 -3.37 -1.65 0.87
N ASP A 162 -4.21 -1.96 -0.11
CA ASP A 162 -5.67 -1.94 0.04
C ASP A 162 -6.16 -3.37 0.30
N GLU A 163 -6.62 -3.66 1.52
CA GLU A 163 -7.12 -4.96 1.97
C GLU A 163 -6.23 -6.14 1.54
N PRO A 164 -4.90 -6.14 1.87
CA PRO A 164 -3.96 -7.10 1.29
C PRO A 164 -4.21 -8.55 1.70
N THR A 165 -5.09 -8.79 2.67
CA THR A 165 -5.47 -10.13 3.16
C THR A 165 -6.94 -10.45 2.96
N GLY A 166 -7.73 -9.54 2.37
CA GLY A 166 -9.18 -9.64 2.32
C GLY A 166 -9.75 -10.83 1.53
N ALA A 167 -8.95 -11.42 0.63
CA ALA A 167 -9.33 -12.58 -0.17
C ALA A 167 -8.54 -13.86 0.20
N LEU A 168 -7.85 -13.86 1.34
CA LEU A 168 -6.96 -14.94 1.76
C LEU A 168 -7.49 -15.64 3.01
N ASP A 169 -7.13 -16.94 3.13
CA ASP A 169 -7.33 -17.67 4.37
C ASP A 169 -6.46 -17.11 5.50
N TYR A 170 -6.77 -17.48 6.73
CA TYR A 170 -6.10 -17.00 7.94
C TYR A 170 -4.57 -17.19 7.91
N VAL A 171 -4.11 -18.40 7.56
CA VAL A 171 -2.68 -18.74 7.59
C VAL A 171 -1.91 -17.93 6.55
N THR A 172 -2.45 -17.88 5.34
CA THR A 172 -1.87 -17.10 4.23
C THR A 172 -1.90 -15.60 4.54
N GLY A 173 -2.99 -15.10 5.11
CA GLY A 173 -3.12 -13.71 5.54
C GLY A 173 -2.04 -13.33 6.57
N LYS A 174 -1.79 -14.19 7.56
CA LYS A 174 -0.73 -14.02 8.55
C LYS A 174 0.66 -13.92 7.91
N GLN A 175 0.96 -14.79 6.96
CA GLN A 175 2.21 -14.77 6.22
C GLN A 175 2.40 -13.46 5.42
N ILE A 176 1.35 -12.97 4.78
CA ILE A 176 1.39 -11.69 4.04
C ILE A 176 1.65 -10.51 4.99
N LEU A 177 0.96 -10.44 6.13
CA LEU A 177 1.16 -9.37 7.10
C LEU A 177 2.57 -9.39 7.69
N LYS A 178 3.11 -10.58 8.01
CA LYS A 178 4.49 -10.76 8.44
C LYS A 178 5.48 -10.26 7.39
N LEU A 179 5.30 -10.67 6.15
CA LEU A 179 6.13 -10.21 5.04
C LEU A 179 6.15 -8.68 4.92
N LEU A 180 4.99 -8.03 5.03
CA LEU A 180 4.86 -6.57 4.96
C LEU A 180 5.53 -5.89 6.16
N GLN A 181 5.33 -6.39 7.39
CA GLN A 181 5.96 -5.87 8.60
C GLN A 181 7.48 -6.01 8.54
N ASP A 182 7.99 -7.20 8.19
CA ASP A 182 9.42 -7.45 8.03
C ASP A 182 10.05 -6.55 6.97
N THR A 183 9.36 -6.37 5.83
CA THR A 183 9.84 -5.50 4.75
C THR A 183 9.89 -4.04 5.19
N CYS A 184 8.87 -3.56 5.92
CA CYS A 184 8.86 -2.24 6.53
C CYS A 184 10.12 -2.03 7.42
N ARG A 185 10.37 -2.97 8.34
CA ARG A 185 11.49 -2.88 9.30
C ARG A 185 12.85 -2.95 8.61
N LYS A 186 13.06 -3.96 7.75
CA LYS A 186 14.34 -4.20 7.07
C LYS A 186 14.72 -3.10 6.09
N ARG A 187 13.73 -2.51 5.40
CA ARG A 187 13.97 -1.48 4.39
C ARG A 187 13.75 -0.05 4.88
N LYS A 188 13.32 0.14 6.13
CA LYS A 188 12.92 1.44 6.70
C LYS A 188 11.88 2.16 5.81
N MET A 189 11.02 1.40 5.17
CA MET A 189 10.01 1.86 4.25
C MET A 189 8.71 2.13 5.02
N THR A 190 7.99 3.18 4.69
CA THR A 190 6.66 3.42 5.24
C THR A 190 5.67 2.45 4.61
N VAL A 191 4.92 1.72 5.42
CA VAL A 191 3.86 0.82 4.93
C VAL A 191 2.52 1.26 5.51
N ILE A 192 1.54 1.48 4.63
CA ILE A 192 0.19 1.87 5.01
C ILE A 192 -0.76 0.77 4.52
N ILE A 193 -1.46 0.15 5.45
CA ILE A 193 -2.43 -0.90 5.16
C ILE A 193 -3.83 -0.38 5.48
N ILE A 194 -4.70 -0.43 4.49
CA ILE A 194 -6.12 -0.22 4.67
C ILE A 194 -6.76 -1.58 4.94
N THR A 195 -7.55 -1.67 6.01
CA THR A 195 -8.28 -2.88 6.35
C THR A 195 -9.53 -2.59 7.19
N HIS A 196 -10.49 -3.49 7.13
CA HIS A 196 -11.63 -3.49 8.05
C HIS A 196 -11.39 -4.40 9.27
N ASN A 197 -10.34 -5.22 9.24
CA ASN A 197 -9.98 -6.10 10.35
C ASN A 197 -9.22 -5.31 11.43
N THR A 198 -9.88 -5.06 12.55
CA THR A 198 -9.30 -4.33 13.69
C THR A 198 -8.49 -5.20 14.62
N ALA A 199 -8.63 -6.54 14.57
CA ALA A 199 -7.91 -7.46 15.43
C ALA A 199 -6.40 -7.43 15.21
N ILE A 200 -5.94 -7.12 13.98
CA ILE A 200 -4.52 -7.00 13.65
C ILE A 200 -3.90 -5.66 14.06
N ALA A 201 -4.68 -4.71 14.57
CA ALA A 201 -4.23 -3.37 14.96
C ALA A 201 -3.01 -3.36 15.92
N PRO A 202 -2.84 -4.31 16.85
CA PRO A 202 -1.68 -4.33 17.78
C PRO A 202 -0.32 -4.45 17.09
N MET A 203 -0.25 -4.96 15.85
CA MET A 203 1.04 -5.10 15.13
C MET A 203 1.55 -3.80 14.49
N ALA A 204 0.70 -2.78 14.36
CA ALA A 204 1.07 -1.50 13.76
C ALA A 204 1.78 -0.58 14.75
N ASP A 205 2.64 0.32 14.25
CA ASP A 205 3.16 1.44 15.04
C ASP A 205 2.06 2.46 15.34
N LYS A 206 1.20 2.69 14.34
CA LYS A 206 0.10 3.65 14.41
C LYS A 206 -1.16 3.07 13.78
N VAL A 207 -2.27 3.26 14.44
CA VAL A 207 -3.61 2.87 13.96
C VAL A 207 -4.44 4.13 13.83
N ILE A 208 -5.00 4.38 12.66
CA ILE A 208 -5.86 5.51 12.37
C ILE A 208 -7.26 4.97 12.09
N LYS A 209 -8.20 5.24 12.97
CA LYS A 209 -9.58 4.78 12.86
C LYS A 209 -10.44 5.80 12.14
N PHE A 210 -11.07 5.37 11.06
CA PHE A 210 -11.97 6.17 10.25
C PHE A 210 -13.44 5.81 10.51
N LYS A 211 -14.28 6.85 10.61
CA LYS A 211 -15.73 6.72 10.70
C LYS A 211 -16.40 7.87 9.95
N SER A 212 -17.30 7.55 9.02
CA SER A 212 -18.11 8.53 8.27
C SER A 212 -17.30 9.70 7.66
N GLY A 213 -16.14 9.38 7.08
CA GLY A 213 -15.26 10.35 6.43
C GLY A 213 -14.38 11.18 7.36
N LYS A 214 -14.34 10.86 8.65
CA LYS A 214 -13.52 11.55 9.65
C LYS A 214 -12.54 10.61 10.32
N VAL A 215 -11.45 11.15 10.85
CA VAL A 215 -10.60 10.45 11.81
C VAL A 215 -11.33 10.44 13.15
N GLU A 216 -11.67 9.24 13.65
CA GLU A 216 -12.31 9.04 14.95
C GLU A 216 -11.27 8.95 16.06
N GLU A 217 -10.17 8.25 15.79
CA GLU A 217 -9.10 8.00 16.75
C GLU A 217 -7.76 7.80 16.04
N ILE A 218 -6.67 8.25 16.67
CA ILE A 218 -5.30 7.89 16.29
C ILE A 218 -4.63 7.30 17.51
N LYS A 219 -4.22 6.01 17.39
CA LYS A 219 -3.53 5.29 18.45
C LYS A 219 -2.11 4.94 18.02
N THR A 220 -1.14 5.23 18.86
CA THR A 220 0.27 4.84 18.66
C THR A 220 0.61 3.70 19.60
N ASN A 221 1.12 2.59 19.07
CA ASN A 221 1.57 1.44 19.83
C ASN A 221 3.07 1.59 20.12
N LYS A 222 3.43 1.78 21.39
CA LYS A 222 4.84 1.92 21.81
C LYS A 222 5.67 0.64 21.58
N LYS A 223 5.02 -0.52 21.61
CA LYS A 223 5.61 -1.84 21.37
C LYS A 223 4.68 -2.64 20.46
N PRO A 224 4.81 -2.50 19.14
CA PRO A 224 4.03 -3.30 18.19
C PRO A 224 4.26 -4.80 18.42
N VAL A 225 3.18 -5.57 18.38
CA VAL A 225 3.19 -7.01 18.59
C VAL A 225 3.56 -7.72 17.31
N ASP A 226 4.30 -8.83 17.41
CA ASP A 226 4.51 -9.71 16.26
C ASP A 226 3.19 -10.36 15.87
N ILE A 227 2.92 -10.45 14.56
CA ILE A 227 1.70 -11.03 14.01
C ILE A 227 1.48 -12.48 14.46
N GLU A 228 2.54 -13.23 14.75
CA GLU A 228 2.46 -14.61 15.23
C GLU A 228 1.70 -14.73 16.57
N ARG A 229 1.67 -13.65 17.35
CA ARG A 229 0.98 -13.58 18.66
C ARG A 229 -0.43 -13.01 18.57
N ILE A 230 -0.92 -12.73 17.37
CA ILE A 230 -2.26 -12.15 17.13
C ILE A 230 -3.14 -13.23 16.52
N GLU A 231 -4.34 -13.38 17.08
CA GLU A 231 -5.43 -14.19 16.53
C GLU A 231 -6.57 -13.28 16.08
N TRP A 232 -7.20 -13.57 14.93
CA TRP A 232 -8.35 -12.82 14.38
C TRP A 232 -9.33 -13.72 13.62
#